data_aa032dc46febc6d021099475300a1854
#
_entry.id   aa032dc46febc6d021099475300a1854
#
_cell.length_a   1.000
_cell.length_b   1.000
_cell.length_c   1.000
_cell.angle_alpha   90.00
_cell.angle_beta   90.00
_cell.angle_gamma   90.00
#
_symmetry.space_group_name_H-M   'P 1'
#
loop_
_entity.id
_entity.type
_entity.pdbx_description
1 polymer ?
#
loop_
_entity_poly.entity_id
_entity_poly.type
_entity_poly.pdbx_seq_one_letter_code
_entity_poly.pdbx_strand_id
1 'polypeptide(L)'
;MPTWLVTGGAGFIGGNFVLEAVARGVKVVNLDALTYAGNLKTLSSLDGNPDHVFVQGDIGDSALVTRLLAEHQPDAVLNFAAESHVDRSIDGPGAFIQTNVVGTLGLLEAVRDYWKALPAEQGAAFRFLHVSTDEVYGTLGETGKFSETTQYAPNSPYSASKAASDHLVRAFHHTYGLPVLTTNCSNNYGPYHFPEKLIPLVIAKALAGEPLPVYGDGKQVRDWLFVTDHCEAIRTVLAKGKVGETYNVGGNSEKQNIEVVQAICALLDQRRPRADGQPRSSQITYVADRPGHDRRYAIDASKLKNDLGWEPAYTFEQGIGFTVDWYLDNQEWVNGVLDGSYRLQRIGTAA
;
A
#
# COMPACT_ATOMS: atom_id res chain seq x y z
N MET A 1 17.82 20.15 -3.93
CA MET A 1 17.30 18.78 -4.01
C MET A 1 16.41 18.58 -2.79
N PRO A 2 15.13 18.22 -2.97
CA PRO A 2 14.26 18.02 -1.83
C PRO A 2 14.66 16.79 -1.01
N THR A 3 14.44 16.84 0.30
CA THR A 3 14.65 15.72 1.22
C THR A 3 13.30 15.27 1.77
N TRP A 4 12.97 13.98 1.67
CA TRP A 4 11.74 13.44 2.20
C TRP A 4 12.02 12.36 3.27
N LEU A 5 11.30 12.40 4.37
CA LEU A 5 11.24 11.30 5.33
C LEU A 5 10.09 10.39 4.89
N VAL A 6 10.42 9.17 4.49
CA VAL A 6 9.45 8.15 4.05
C VAL A 6 9.43 7.04 5.09
N THR A 7 8.28 6.78 5.69
CA THR A 7 8.10 5.66 6.62
C THR A 7 7.49 4.46 5.90
N GLY A 8 7.86 3.25 6.27
CA GLY A 8 7.39 2.05 5.59
C GLY A 8 7.97 1.85 4.19
N GLY A 9 9.13 2.47 3.89
CA GLY A 9 9.73 2.46 2.56
C GLY A 9 10.47 1.18 2.18
N ALA A 10 10.52 0.16 3.04
CA ALA A 10 10.96 -1.19 2.67
C ALA A 10 9.77 -2.13 2.37
N GLY A 11 8.53 -1.65 2.51
CA GLY A 11 7.31 -2.35 2.13
C GLY A 11 7.01 -2.29 0.63
N PHE A 12 5.86 -2.82 0.21
CA PHE A 12 5.45 -2.90 -1.19
C PHE A 12 5.30 -1.53 -1.86
N ILE A 13 4.33 -0.71 -1.41
CA ILE A 13 4.06 0.60 -2.04
C ILE A 13 5.19 1.57 -1.72
N GLY A 14 5.63 1.62 -0.46
CA GLY A 14 6.72 2.50 -0.02
C GLY A 14 8.03 2.22 -0.76
N GLY A 15 8.38 0.95 -0.99
CA GLY A 15 9.58 0.55 -1.73
C GLY A 15 9.57 1.03 -3.18
N ASN A 16 8.46 0.79 -3.90
CA ASN A 16 8.30 1.32 -5.26
C ASN A 16 8.40 2.86 -5.27
N PHE A 17 7.76 3.53 -4.30
CA PHE A 17 7.83 4.98 -4.17
C PHE A 17 9.25 5.51 -3.92
N VAL A 18 10.01 4.86 -3.00
CA VAL A 18 11.40 5.22 -2.68
C VAL A 18 12.30 5.06 -3.91
N LEU A 19 12.19 3.93 -4.63
CA LEU A 19 12.96 3.69 -5.86
C LEU A 19 12.73 4.80 -6.89
N GLU A 20 11.48 5.15 -7.14
CA GLU A 20 11.14 6.20 -8.09
C GLU A 20 11.51 7.61 -7.61
N ALA A 21 11.37 7.90 -6.31
CA ALA A 21 11.74 9.19 -5.74
C ALA A 21 13.25 9.47 -5.88
N VAL A 22 14.09 8.49 -5.53
CA VAL A 22 15.55 8.59 -5.68
C VAL A 22 15.93 8.71 -7.15
N ALA A 23 15.35 7.92 -8.04
CA ALA A 23 15.60 8.01 -9.48
C ALA A 23 15.25 9.39 -10.08
N ARG A 24 14.36 10.14 -9.43
CA ARG A 24 13.96 11.51 -9.82
C ARG A 24 14.77 12.61 -9.09
N GLY A 25 15.82 12.26 -8.37
CA GLY A 25 16.70 13.21 -7.70
C GLY A 25 16.16 13.73 -6.37
N VAL A 26 15.39 12.94 -5.64
CA VAL A 26 14.94 13.23 -4.28
C VAL A 26 15.86 12.51 -3.30
N LYS A 27 16.34 13.18 -2.27
CA LYS A 27 16.99 12.53 -1.14
C LYS A 27 15.92 11.93 -0.23
N VAL A 28 16.01 10.62 0.01
CA VAL A 28 15.05 9.89 0.83
C VAL A 28 15.71 9.38 2.11
N VAL A 29 15.17 9.78 3.26
CA VAL A 29 15.40 9.15 4.56
C VAL A 29 14.30 8.13 4.77
N ASN A 30 14.63 6.86 4.71
CA ASN A 30 13.67 5.75 4.75
C ASN A 30 13.67 5.10 6.12
N LEU A 31 12.61 5.32 6.90
CA LEU A 31 12.40 4.71 8.22
C LEU A 31 11.46 3.51 8.08
N ASP A 32 11.96 2.31 8.40
CA ASP A 32 11.16 1.09 8.34
C ASP A 32 11.50 0.15 9.51
N ALA A 33 10.49 -0.43 10.14
CA ALA A 33 10.68 -1.34 11.25
C ALA A 33 11.15 -2.73 10.81
N LEU A 34 11.12 -3.04 9.49
CA LEU A 34 11.40 -4.34 8.91
C LEU A 34 10.58 -5.46 9.57
N THR A 35 9.26 -5.21 9.67
CA THR A 35 8.32 -6.26 10.07
C THR A 35 8.22 -7.31 8.95
N TYR A 36 7.28 -8.24 9.05
CA TYR A 36 7.16 -9.37 8.12
C TYR A 36 7.09 -8.98 6.62
N ALA A 37 6.58 -7.80 6.30
CA ALA A 37 6.41 -7.31 4.91
C ALA A 37 7.54 -6.37 4.45
N GLY A 38 8.41 -5.93 5.35
CA GLY A 38 9.57 -5.10 5.02
C GLY A 38 10.73 -5.94 4.47
N ASN A 39 11.24 -5.59 3.28
CA ASN A 39 12.33 -6.34 2.65
C ASN A 39 13.34 -5.41 1.97
N LEU A 40 14.53 -5.32 2.53
CA LEU A 40 15.61 -4.49 2.00
C LEU A 40 16.10 -4.93 0.61
N LYS A 41 15.89 -6.20 0.22
CA LYS A 41 16.22 -6.65 -1.16
C LYS A 41 15.44 -5.87 -2.22
N THR A 42 14.26 -5.32 -1.88
CA THR A 42 13.49 -4.42 -2.75
C THR A 42 14.29 -3.17 -3.12
N LEU A 43 15.13 -2.69 -2.21
CA LEU A 43 15.90 -1.46 -2.34
C LEU A 43 17.39 -1.68 -2.69
N SER A 44 17.80 -2.92 -3.02
CA SER A 44 19.20 -3.28 -3.27
C SER A 44 19.86 -2.47 -4.39
N SER A 45 19.11 -1.97 -5.35
CA SER A 45 19.62 -1.05 -6.39
C SER A 45 20.04 0.33 -5.85
N LEU A 46 19.67 0.64 -4.61
CA LEU A 46 20.05 1.88 -3.91
C LEU A 46 21.20 1.68 -2.93
N ASP A 47 21.81 0.49 -2.88
CA ASP A 47 22.95 0.23 -1.99
C ASP A 47 24.12 1.14 -2.34
N GLY A 48 24.60 1.89 -1.33
CA GLY A 48 25.66 2.88 -1.51
C GLY A 48 25.26 4.19 -2.20
N ASN A 49 23.98 4.36 -2.54
CA ASN A 49 23.48 5.63 -3.10
C ASN A 49 23.40 6.70 -1.99
N PRO A 50 24.10 7.87 -2.12
CA PRO A 50 24.10 8.91 -1.10
C PRO A 50 22.74 9.60 -0.92
N ASP A 51 21.83 9.47 -1.88
CA ASP A 51 20.48 10.03 -1.84
C ASP A 51 19.46 9.10 -1.18
N HIS A 52 19.90 7.93 -0.68
CA HIS A 52 19.08 7.00 0.09
C HIS A 52 19.74 6.68 1.43
N VAL A 53 19.09 7.11 2.51
CA VAL A 53 19.50 6.79 3.89
C VAL A 53 18.48 5.87 4.49
N PHE A 54 18.86 4.61 4.74
CA PHE A 54 17.98 3.65 5.43
C PHE A 54 18.21 3.69 6.94
N VAL A 55 17.11 3.74 7.70
CA VAL A 55 17.11 3.66 9.16
C VAL A 55 16.11 2.61 9.60
N GLN A 56 16.58 1.59 10.31
CA GLN A 56 15.68 0.63 10.92
C GLN A 56 15.10 1.19 12.21
N GLY A 57 13.76 1.25 12.31
CA GLY A 57 13.07 1.73 13.51
C GLY A 57 11.57 1.83 13.33
N ASP A 58 10.87 1.98 14.44
CA ASP A 58 9.41 2.09 14.51
C ASP A 58 8.98 3.57 14.49
N ILE A 59 7.88 3.87 13.79
CA ILE A 59 7.29 5.22 13.77
C ILE A 59 6.79 5.68 15.15
N GLY A 60 6.51 4.74 16.05
CA GLY A 60 6.14 5.01 17.45
C GLY A 60 7.33 5.38 18.35
N ASP A 61 8.57 5.21 17.89
CA ASP A 61 9.76 5.70 18.60
C ASP A 61 9.91 7.21 18.37
N SER A 62 9.25 7.99 19.20
CA SER A 62 9.24 9.45 19.08
C SER A 62 10.63 10.08 19.21
N ALA A 63 11.55 9.46 19.98
CA ALA A 63 12.91 9.95 20.12
C ALA A 63 13.70 9.76 18.81
N LEU A 64 13.56 8.60 18.18
CA LEU A 64 14.16 8.31 16.87
C LEU A 64 13.61 9.25 15.80
N VAL A 65 12.28 9.37 15.71
CA VAL A 65 11.62 10.24 14.71
C VAL A 65 12.08 11.70 14.89
N THR A 66 12.07 12.22 16.12
CA THR A 66 12.52 13.59 16.41
C THR A 66 13.99 13.81 15.99
N ARG A 67 14.85 12.83 16.26
CA ARG A 67 16.27 12.89 15.83
C ARG A 67 16.39 12.94 14.30
N LEU A 68 15.66 12.08 13.56
CA LEU A 68 15.69 12.04 12.09
C LEU A 68 15.20 13.36 11.48
N LEU A 69 14.13 13.94 12.03
CA LEU A 69 13.61 15.24 11.60
C LEU A 69 14.64 16.36 11.81
N ALA A 70 15.31 16.38 12.97
CA ALA A 70 16.33 17.39 13.28
C ALA A 70 17.59 17.22 12.42
N GLU A 71 18.06 16.00 12.20
CA GLU A 71 19.29 15.68 11.46
C GLU A 71 19.15 15.93 9.96
N HIS A 72 18.02 15.51 9.38
CA HIS A 72 17.85 15.51 7.93
C HIS A 72 17.00 16.66 7.41
N GLN A 73 16.28 17.37 8.26
CA GLN A 73 15.46 18.55 7.94
C GLN A 73 14.57 18.35 6.69
N PRO A 74 13.70 17.31 6.67
CA PRO A 74 12.95 16.98 5.48
C PRO A 74 11.92 18.07 5.10
N ASP A 75 11.75 18.26 3.80
CA ASP A 75 10.74 19.15 3.20
C ASP A 75 9.32 18.54 3.26
N ALA A 76 9.26 17.21 3.37
CA ALA A 76 8.00 16.49 3.53
C ALA A 76 8.20 15.19 4.32
N VAL A 77 7.12 14.74 4.97
CA VAL A 77 7.01 13.41 5.59
C VAL A 77 5.89 12.64 4.90
N LEU A 78 6.20 11.43 4.41
CA LEU A 78 5.23 10.55 3.77
C LEU A 78 5.10 9.27 4.60
N ASN A 79 3.89 9.03 5.13
CA ASN A 79 3.62 7.91 6.01
C ASN A 79 2.98 6.75 5.26
N PHE A 80 3.80 5.75 4.89
CA PHE A 80 3.35 4.45 4.37
C PHE A 80 3.37 3.37 5.44
N ALA A 81 4.03 3.60 6.57
CA ALA A 81 4.17 2.61 7.63
C ALA A 81 2.80 2.21 8.19
N ALA A 82 2.47 0.94 8.07
CA ALA A 82 1.22 0.37 8.59
C ALA A 82 1.32 -1.17 8.65
N GLU A 83 0.66 -1.77 9.63
CA GLU A 83 0.20 -3.13 9.51
C GLU A 83 -0.97 -3.17 8.52
N SER A 84 -0.93 -4.06 7.50
CA SER A 84 -1.83 -3.93 6.33
C SER A 84 -2.52 -5.22 5.88
N HIS A 85 -2.33 -6.36 6.56
CA HIS A 85 -2.95 -7.61 6.15
C HIS A 85 -4.23 -7.88 6.95
N VAL A 86 -5.39 -7.84 6.27
CA VAL A 86 -6.70 -8.01 6.92
C VAL A 86 -6.79 -9.31 7.72
N ASP A 87 -6.37 -10.45 7.15
CA ASP A 87 -6.45 -11.75 7.84
C ASP A 87 -5.60 -11.76 9.12
N ARG A 88 -4.39 -11.15 9.09
CA ARG A 88 -3.59 -10.97 10.31
C ARG A 88 -4.26 -10.08 11.34
N SER A 89 -5.06 -9.10 10.92
CA SER A 89 -5.81 -8.24 11.84
C SER A 89 -6.93 -8.97 12.57
N ILE A 90 -7.47 -10.02 11.96
CA ILE A 90 -8.48 -10.90 12.58
C ILE A 90 -7.82 -11.74 13.69
N ASP A 91 -6.64 -12.29 13.40
CA ASP A 91 -5.90 -13.15 14.35
C ASP A 91 -5.24 -12.34 15.49
N GLY A 92 -4.77 -11.11 15.21
CA GLY A 92 -4.03 -10.29 16.19
C GLY A 92 -4.27 -8.78 16.02
N PRO A 93 -5.44 -8.24 16.39
CA PRO A 93 -5.79 -6.83 16.16
C PRO A 93 -4.92 -5.84 16.93
N GLY A 94 -4.31 -6.24 18.05
CA GLY A 94 -3.50 -5.36 18.90
C GLY A 94 -2.32 -4.72 18.16
N ALA A 95 -1.63 -5.46 17.31
CA ALA A 95 -0.50 -4.94 16.52
C ALA A 95 -0.95 -3.81 15.57
N PHE A 96 -2.15 -3.94 14.99
CA PHE A 96 -2.73 -2.93 14.09
C PHE A 96 -3.05 -1.63 14.83
N ILE A 97 -3.61 -1.73 16.04
CA ILE A 97 -3.85 -0.55 16.88
C ILE A 97 -2.51 0.10 17.28
N GLN A 98 -1.53 -0.70 17.70
CA GLN A 98 -0.23 -0.16 18.14
C GLN A 98 0.47 0.57 16.99
N THR A 99 0.57 -0.03 15.82
CA THR A 99 1.29 0.58 14.68
C THR A 99 0.46 1.68 14.02
N ASN A 100 -0.78 1.35 13.60
CA ASN A 100 -1.56 2.26 12.75
C ASN A 100 -2.15 3.43 13.53
N VAL A 101 -2.47 3.27 14.81
CA VAL A 101 -3.08 4.34 15.61
C VAL A 101 -2.04 4.99 16.53
N VAL A 102 -1.46 4.23 17.44
CA VAL A 102 -0.50 4.78 18.44
C VAL A 102 0.78 5.25 17.77
N GLY A 103 1.34 4.45 16.85
CA GLY A 103 2.54 4.83 16.08
C GLY A 103 2.30 6.07 15.21
N THR A 104 1.15 6.14 14.51
CA THR A 104 0.80 7.33 13.72
C THR A 104 0.61 8.57 14.63
N LEU A 105 0.03 8.43 15.82
CA LEU A 105 -0.07 9.53 16.78
C LEU A 105 1.32 10.05 17.17
N GLY A 106 2.24 9.17 17.56
CA GLY A 106 3.60 9.56 17.92
C GLY A 106 4.36 10.25 16.79
N LEU A 107 4.20 9.73 15.55
CA LEU A 107 4.76 10.36 14.35
C LEU A 107 4.18 11.77 14.13
N LEU A 108 2.87 11.94 14.25
CA LEU A 108 2.19 13.23 14.08
C LEU A 108 2.64 14.25 15.14
N GLU A 109 2.85 13.83 16.38
CA GLU A 109 3.33 14.71 17.46
C GLU A 109 4.75 15.22 17.17
N ALA A 110 5.67 14.31 16.80
CA ALA A 110 7.04 14.68 16.45
C ALA A 110 7.09 15.59 15.21
N VAL A 111 6.30 15.29 14.18
CA VAL A 111 6.23 16.10 12.95
C VAL A 111 5.62 17.47 13.23
N ARG A 112 4.56 17.56 14.06
CA ARG A 112 3.97 18.83 14.47
C ARG A 112 4.99 19.74 15.17
N ASP A 113 5.77 19.18 16.09
CA ASP A 113 6.74 19.95 16.87
C ASP A 113 7.91 20.41 15.98
N TYR A 114 8.36 19.53 15.08
CA TYR A 114 9.34 19.89 14.02
C TYR A 114 8.81 21.03 13.14
N TRP A 115 7.61 20.86 12.55
CA TRP A 115 7.00 21.85 11.65
C TRP A 115 6.83 23.22 12.31
N LYS A 116 6.40 23.26 13.59
CA LYS A 116 6.26 24.53 14.34
C LYS A 116 7.59 25.25 14.55
N ALA A 117 8.70 24.55 14.55
CA ALA A 117 10.03 25.12 14.69
C ALA A 117 10.64 25.61 13.36
N LEU A 118 10.04 25.26 12.20
CA LEU A 118 10.52 25.69 10.91
C LEU A 118 10.36 27.20 10.68
N PRO A 119 11.26 27.84 9.93
CA PRO A 119 11.03 29.18 9.39
C PRO A 119 9.71 29.27 8.63
N ALA A 120 9.04 30.42 8.67
CA ALA A 120 7.67 30.58 8.13
C ALA A 120 7.54 30.12 6.67
N GLU A 121 8.49 30.43 5.81
CA GLU A 121 8.49 30.02 4.40
C GLU A 121 8.61 28.49 4.25
N GLN A 122 9.53 27.86 4.98
CA GLN A 122 9.68 26.40 4.98
C GLN A 122 8.45 25.70 5.56
N GLY A 123 7.90 26.23 6.67
CA GLY A 123 6.68 25.71 7.28
C GLY A 123 5.46 25.79 6.35
N ALA A 124 5.36 26.85 5.54
CA ALA A 124 4.31 26.99 4.52
C ALA A 124 4.45 26.00 3.36
N ALA A 125 5.70 25.66 2.99
CA ALA A 125 6.01 24.67 1.95
C ALA A 125 5.93 23.21 2.43
N PHE A 126 6.13 22.95 3.73
CA PHE A 126 6.14 21.62 4.33
C PHE A 126 4.83 20.87 4.11
N ARG A 127 4.92 19.54 3.93
CA ARG A 127 3.75 18.64 3.81
C ARG A 127 3.94 17.38 4.62
N PHE A 128 2.85 16.95 5.29
CA PHE A 128 2.70 15.61 5.83
C PHE A 128 1.67 14.87 4.97
N LEU A 129 2.07 13.80 4.29
CA LEU A 129 1.17 12.98 3.47
C LEU A 129 0.96 11.62 4.13
N HIS A 130 -0.30 11.27 4.37
CA HIS A 130 -0.72 9.99 4.94
C HIS A 130 -1.33 9.10 3.85
N VAL A 131 -0.79 7.90 3.69
CA VAL A 131 -1.32 6.90 2.75
C VAL A 131 -2.29 5.99 3.49
N SER A 132 -3.55 5.99 3.07
CA SER A 132 -4.64 5.18 3.62
C SER A 132 -5.26 4.27 2.55
N THR A 133 -6.46 3.76 2.80
CA THR A 133 -7.13 2.73 2.02
C THR A 133 -8.61 3.04 1.84
N ASP A 134 -9.21 2.58 0.76
CA ASP A 134 -10.66 2.63 0.53
C ASP A 134 -11.47 1.71 1.47
N GLU A 135 -10.81 0.75 2.12
CA GLU A 135 -11.44 -0.13 3.10
C GLU A 135 -12.02 0.61 4.32
N VAL A 136 -11.59 1.86 4.56
CA VAL A 136 -12.16 2.70 5.62
C VAL A 136 -13.63 3.07 5.37
N TYR A 137 -14.08 3.04 4.12
CA TYR A 137 -15.45 3.36 3.74
C TYR A 137 -16.43 2.21 4.00
N GLY A 138 -15.94 0.98 4.21
CA GLY A 138 -16.78 -0.22 4.39
C GLY A 138 -17.11 -0.92 3.09
N THR A 139 -18.31 -1.46 2.95
CA THR A 139 -18.71 -2.24 1.78
C THR A 139 -19.77 -1.52 0.94
N LEU A 140 -19.69 -1.67 -0.38
CA LEU A 140 -20.72 -1.22 -1.31
C LEU A 140 -21.72 -2.34 -1.63
N GLY A 141 -22.95 -1.94 -2.01
CA GLY A 141 -23.88 -2.80 -2.70
C GLY A 141 -23.47 -3.05 -4.17
N GLU A 142 -24.46 -3.40 -5.00
CA GLU A 142 -24.22 -3.72 -6.41
C GLU A 142 -23.73 -2.52 -7.24
N THR A 143 -24.07 -1.31 -6.83
CA THR A 143 -23.79 -0.07 -7.57
C THR A 143 -23.14 0.98 -6.66
N GLY A 144 -22.72 2.10 -7.26
CA GLY A 144 -22.12 3.23 -6.56
C GLY A 144 -20.60 3.13 -6.45
N LYS A 145 -19.99 4.20 -5.98
CA LYS A 145 -18.55 4.31 -5.68
C LYS A 145 -18.35 5.12 -4.41
N PHE A 146 -17.27 4.84 -3.69
CA PHE A 146 -16.84 5.65 -2.56
C PHE A 146 -16.24 6.98 -3.06
N SER A 147 -16.77 8.09 -2.60
CA SER A 147 -16.17 9.43 -2.75
C SER A 147 -15.51 9.86 -1.44
N GLU A 148 -14.77 10.94 -1.47
CA GLU A 148 -14.11 11.52 -0.30
C GLU A 148 -15.11 12.03 0.77
N THR A 149 -16.38 12.17 0.40
CA THR A 149 -17.48 12.54 1.32
C THR A 149 -18.25 11.34 1.87
N THR A 150 -17.94 10.13 1.44
CA THR A 150 -18.52 8.89 1.97
C THR A 150 -18.14 8.74 3.44
N GLN A 151 -19.12 8.43 4.29
CA GLN A 151 -18.86 8.17 5.71
C GLN A 151 -18.03 6.90 5.89
N TYR A 152 -17.09 6.92 6.83
CA TYR A 152 -16.31 5.75 7.20
C TYR A 152 -17.19 4.74 7.94
N ALA A 153 -17.13 3.48 7.51
CA ALA A 153 -17.85 2.35 8.09
C ALA A 153 -17.01 1.06 8.01
N PRO A 154 -15.78 1.04 8.57
CA PRO A 154 -14.84 -0.06 8.42
C PRO A 154 -15.36 -1.34 9.06
N ASN A 155 -15.14 -2.50 8.39
CA ASN A 155 -15.66 -3.80 8.82
C ASN A 155 -14.57 -4.77 9.36
N SER A 156 -13.29 -4.41 9.28
CA SER A 156 -12.19 -5.22 9.81
C SER A 156 -11.38 -4.45 10.85
N PRO A 157 -10.63 -5.13 11.75
CA PRO A 157 -9.72 -4.43 12.66
C PRO A 157 -8.65 -3.61 11.93
N TYR A 158 -8.15 -4.09 10.78
CA TYR A 158 -7.26 -3.33 9.91
C TYR A 158 -7.91 -2.02 9.44
N SER A 159 -9.06 -2.11 8.76
CA SER A 159 -9.72 -0.91 8.23
C SER A 159 -10.16 0.05 9.32
N ALA A 160 -10.58 -0.46 10.49
CA ALA A 160 -10.90 0.38 11.65
C ALA A 160 -9.65 1.12 12.18
N SER A 161 -8.48 0.47 12.22
CA SER A 161 -7.23 1.11 12.62
C SER A 161 -6.79 2.19 11.63
N LYS A 162 -6.98 1.97 10.32
CA LYS A 162 -6.70 2.96 9.28
C LYS A 162 -7.67 4.15 9.35
N ALA A 163 -8.96 3.90 9.56
CA ALA A 163 -9.94 4.96 9.77
C ALA A 163 -9.59 5.83 11.00
N ALA A 164 -9.12 5.21 12.08
CA ALA A 164 -8.68 5.94 13.26
C ALA A 164 -7.45 6.82 12.97
N SER A 165 -6.45 6.31 12.23
CA SER A 165 -5.29 7.12 11.82
C SER A 165 -5.67 8.28 10.90
N ASP A 166 -6.57 8.08 9.95
CA ASP A 166 -7.09 9.16 9.08
C ASP A 166 -7.76 10.26 9.89
N HIS A 167 -8.55 9.89 10.90
CA HIS A 167 -9.16 10.86 11.81
C HIS A 167 -8.14 11.62 12.66
N LEU A 168 -7.05 10.97 13.10
CA LEU A 168 -5.95 11.63 13.79
C LEU A 168 -5.27 12.66 12.88
N VAL A 169 -4.91 12.26 11.64
CA VAL A 169 -4.30 13.16 10.65
C VAL A 169 -5.19 14.39 10.40
N ARG A 170 -6.49 14.16 10.17
CA ARG A 170 -7.46 15.24 10.00
C ARG A 170 -7.55 16.13 11.26
N ALA A 171 -7.58 15.54 12.45
CA ALA A 171 -7.65 16.30 13.71
C ALA A 171 -6.41 17.17 13.91
N PHE A 172 -5.21 16.69 13.57
CA PHE A 172 -3.97 17.47 13.65
C PHE A 172 -3.98 18.67 12.72
N HIS A 173 -4.58 18.57 11.54
CA HIS A 173 -4.81 19.72 10.67
C HIS A 173 -5.76 20.74 11.32
N HIS A 174 -6.95 20.31 11.72
CA HIS A 174 -7.98 21.22 12.22
C HIS A 174 -7.64 21.85 13.58
N THR A 175 -6.92 21.11 14.43
CA THR A 175 -6.58 21.58 15.79
C THR A 175 -5.28 22.37 15.82
N TYR A 176 -4.27 21.93 15.09
CA TYR A 176 -2.92 22.50 15.19
C TYR A 176 -2.46 23.22 13.92
N GLY A 177 -3.20 23.11 12.82
CA GLY A 177 -2.86 23.71 11.52
C GLY A 177 -1.78 22.94 10.75
N LEU A 178 -1.44 21.70 11.16
CA LEU A 178 -0.43 20.91 10.46
C LEU A 178 -0.81 20.75 8.98
N PRO A 179 0.09 21.03 8.03
CA PRO A 179 -0.22 20.94 6.60
C PRO A 179 -0.24 19.49 6.11
N VAL A 180 -1.37 18.81 6.32
CA VAL A 180 -1.57 17.41 6.00
C VAL A 180 -2.24 17.22 4.64
N LEU A 181 -1.98 16.05 4.05
CA LEU A 181 -2.66 15.48 2.89
C LEU A 181 -2.95 14.01 3.18
N THR A 182 -4.08 13.50 2.74
CA THR A 182 -4.44 12.08 2.87
C THR A 182 -4.79 11.49 1.51
N THR A 183 -4.36 10.27 1.25
CA THR A 183 -4.79 9.51 0.07
C THR A 183 -5.45 8.20 0.50
N ASN A 184 -6.64 7.90 -0.02
CA ASN A 184 -7.32 6.62 0.16
C ASN A 184 -7.24 5.85 -1.15
N CYS A 185 -6.44 4.78 -1.18
CA CYS A 185 -6.21 4.03 -2.41
C CYS A 185 -7.03 2.74 -2.48
N SER A 186 -7.37 2.34 -3.70
CA SER A 186 -7.92 1.03 -4.01
C SER A 186 -6.84 -0.08 -3.94
N ASN A 187 -7.20 -1.32 -4.27
CA ASN A 187 -6.30 -2.46 -4.16
C ASN A 187 -5.10 -2.35 -5.08
N ASN A 188 -3.92 -2.24 -4.51
CA ASN A 188 -2.67 -2.13 -5.26
C ASN A 188 -2.14 -3.50 -5.69
N TYR A 189 -1.48 -3.54 -6.86
CA TYR A 189 -0.76 -4.69 -7.37
C TYR A 189 0.45 -4.25 -8.21
N GLY A 190 1.44 -5.14 -8.38
CA GLY A 190 2.64 -4.85 -9.14
C GLY A 190 3.90 -5.50 -8.58
N PRO A 191 5.09 -5.08 -9.03
CA PRO A 191 6.39 -5.52 -8.54
C PRO A 191 6.55 -5.39 -7.04
N TYR A 192 7.25 -6.33 -6.41
CA TYR A 192 7.56 -6.36 -4.97
C TYR A 192 6.36 -6.53 -4.01
N HIS A 193 5.18 -6.89 -4.52
CA HIS A 193 4.03 -7.17 -3.66
C HIS A 193 4.25 -8.47 -2.89
N PHE A 194 4.08 -8.43 -1.55
CA PHE A 194 4.37 -9.56 -0.67
C PHE A 194 3.46 -10.78 -1.00
N PRO A 195 4.00 -12.01 -1.06
CA PRO A 195 3.30 -13.18 -1.61
C PRO A 195 2.15 -13.75 -0.75
N GLU A 196 1.76 -13.10 0.34
CA GLU A 196 0.51 -13.39 1.07
C GLU A 196 -0.75 -12.78 0.41
N LYS A 197 -0.58 -11.82 -0.48
CA LYS A 197 -1.67 -11.15 -1.19
C LYS A 197 -2.09 -11.91 -2.45
N LEU A 198 -3.34 -11.74 -2.87
CA LEU A 198 -3.99 -12.55 -3.92
C LEU A 198 -3.12 -12.75 -5.16
N ILE A 199 -2.67 -11.67 -5.80
CA ILE A 199 -1.97 -11.76 -7.10
C ILE A 199 -0.64 -12.51 -6.96
N PRO A 200 0.31 -12.12 -6.09
CA PRO A 200 1.58 -12.83 -5.98
C PRO A 200 1.42 -14.24 -5.41
N LEU A 201 0.45 -14.48 -4.52
CA LEU A 201 0.14 -15.82 -4.01
C LEU A 201 -0.29 -16.76 -5.14
N VAL A 202 -1.20 -16.29 -6.00
CA VAL A 202 -1.68 -17.08 -7.15
C VAL A 202 -0.54 -17.37 -8.13
N ILE A 203 0.30 -16.39 -8.43
CA ILE A 203 1.46 -16.58 -9.30
C ILE A 203 2.40 -17.65 -8.72
N ALA A 204 2.79 -17.52 -7.44
CA ALA A 204 3.71 -18.44 -6.77
C ALA A 204 3.15 -19.88 -6.75
N LYS A 205 1.89 -20.05 -6.31
CA LYS A 205 1.22 -21.34 -6.26
C LYS A 205 1.01 -21.97 -7.64
N ALA A 206 0.62 -21.18 -8.64
CA ALA A 206 0.45 -21.65 -10.01
C ALA A 206 1.76 -22.18 -10.61
N LEU A 207 2.89 -21.53 -10.32
CA LEU A 207 4.23 -21.97 -10.75
C LEU A 207 4.67 -23.23 -10.01
N ALA A 208 4.33 -23.37 -8.73
CA ALA A 208 4.61 -24.56 -7.91
C ALA A 208 3.70 -25.76 -8.22
N GLY A 209 2.66 -25.58 -9.05
CA GLY A 209 1.68 -26.65 -9.32
C GLY A 209 0.70 -26.91 -8.18
N GLU A 210 0.60 -26.00 -7.22
CA GLU A 210 -0.27 -26.09 -6.05
C GLU A 210 -1.69 -25.62 -6.33
N PRO A 211 -2.69 -26.02 -5.51
CA PRO A 211 -4.04 -25.49 -5.58
C PRO A 211 -4.08 -23.97 -5.41
N LEU A 212 -4.92 -23.29 -6.23
CA LEU A 212 -5.14 -21.85 -6.19
C LEU A 212 -6.40 -21.56 -5.38
N PRO A 213 -6.29 -21.13 -4.11
CA PRO A 213 -7.44 -20.93 -3.27
C PRO A 213 -8.23 -19.68 -3.67
N VAL A 214 -9.53 -19.85 -3.92
CA VAL A 214 -10.47 -18.76 -4.16
C VAL A 214 -11.49 -18.75 -3.02
N TYR A 215 -11.59 -17.64 -2.30
CA TYR A 215 -12.50 -17.50 -1.16
C TYR A 215 -13.95 -17.41 -1.63
N GLY A 216 -14.85 -18.17 -0.94
CA GLY A 216 -16.28 -18.17 -1.19
C GLY A 216 -16.61 -18.53 -2.63
N ASP A 217 -17.37 -17.69 -3.32
CA ASP A 217 -17.74 -17.86 -4.74
C ASP A 217 -16.78 -17.13 -5.72
N GLY A 218 -15.77 -16.43 -5.18
CA GLY A 218 -14.79 -15.68 -5.97
C GLY A 218 -15.34 -14.38 -6.60
N LYS A 219 -16.57 -13.99 -6.31
CA LYS A 219 -17.25 -12.84 -6.92
C LYS A 219 -17.11 -11.55 -6.14
N GLN A 220 -16.25 -11.51 -5.12
CA GLN A 220 -15.89 -10.26 -4.47
C GLN A 220 -15.21 -9.34 -5.49
N VAL A 221 -15.70 -8.10 -5.59
CA VAL A 221 -15.20 -7.11 -6.55
C VAL A 221 -14.21 -6.17 -5.87
N ARG A 222 -13.09 -5.91 -6.55
CA ARG A 222 -12.08 -4.94 -6.14
C ARG A 222 -11.73 -4.03 -7.31
N ASP A 223 -11.48 -2.76 -7.02
CA ASP A 223 -10.82 -1.86 -7.96
C ASP A 223 -9.32 -2.06 -7.86
N TRP A 224 -8.65 -2.31 -8.97
CA TRP A 224 -7.23 -2.67 -9.03
C TRP A 224 -6.39 -1.52 -9.58
N LEU A 225 -5.43 -1.06 -8.78
CA LEU A 225 -4.53 0.06 -9.07
C LEU A 225 -3.10 -0.43 -9.23
N PHE A 226 -2.49 -0.19 -10.39
CA PHE A 226 -1.09 -0.55 -10.61
C PHE A 226 -0.18 0.33 -9.72
N VAL A 227 0.82 -0.28 -9.07
CA VAL A 227 1.58 0.38 -8.01
C VAL A 227 2.33 1.63 -8.48
N THR A 228 2.82 1.67 -9.73
CA THR A 228 3.51 2.86 -10.26
C THR A 228 2.54 4.01 -10.48
N ASP A 229 1.30 3.73 -10.90
CA ASP A 229 0.25 4.75 -10.99
C ASP A 229 -0.09 5.33 -9.61
N HIS A 230 -0.13 4.47 -8.58
CA HIS A 230 -0.31 4.95 -7.21
C HIS A 230 0.84 5.83 -6.74
N CYS A 231 2.09 5.44 -7.01
CA CYS A 231 3.26 6.26 -6.69
C CYS A 231 3.20 7.64 -7.38
N GLU A 232 2.77 7.69 -8.65
CA GLU A 232 2.57 8.96 -9.37
C GLU A 232 1.44 9.80 -8.77
N ALA A 233 0.31 9.16 -8.36
CA ALA A 233 -0.78 9.84 -7.67
C ALA A 233 -0.30 10.49 -6.38
N ILE A 234 0.45 9.75 -5.54
CA ILE A 234 1.01 10.27 -4.29
C ILE A 234 1.91 11.47 -4.55
N ARG A 235 2.81 11.41 -5.54
CA ARG A 235 3.65 12.56 -5.92
C ARG A 235 2.83 13.74 -6.40
N THR A 236 1.80 13.49 -7.19
CA THR A 236 0.90 14.53 -7.68
C THR A 236 0.17 15.22 -6.53
N VAL A 237 -0.36 14.44 -5.57
CA VAL A 237 -1.02 14.96 -4.37
C VAL A 237 -0.04 15.73 -3.50
N LEU A 238 1.19 15.22 -3.29
CA LEU A 238 2.23 15.91 -2.53
C LEU A 238 2.57 17.28 -3.13
N ALA A 239 2.69 17.35 -4.46
CA ALA A 239 3.12 18.56 -5.17
C ALA A 239 2.00 19.60 -5.34
N LYS A 240 0.75 19.16 -5.55
CA LYS A 240 -0.35 20.03 -6.00
C LYS A 240 -1.58 19.97 -5.10
N GLY A 241 -1.66 18.98 -4.18
CA GLY A 241 -2.84 18.77 -3.34
C GLY A 241 -3.11 19.95 -2.42
N LYS A 242 -4.39 20.23 -2.22
CA LYS A 242 -4.84 21.25 -1.29
C LYS A 242 -4.69 20.73 0.14
N VAL A 243 -3.96 21.46 0.96
CA VAL A 243 -3.71 21.14 2.38
C VAL A 243 -5.02 20.90 3.12
N GLY A 244 -5.06 19.86 3.94
CA GLY A 244 -6.23 19.44 4.71
C GLY A 244 -7.19 18.52 3.95
N GLU A 245 -6.98 18.30 2.65
CA GLU A 245 -7.88 17.50 1.82
C GLU A 245 -7.47 16.03 1.75
N THR A 246 -8.46 15.18 1.51
CA THR A 246 -8.32 13.77 1.16
C THR A 246 -8.55 13.60 -0.34
N TYR A 247 -7.79 12.72 -0.97
CA TYR A 247 -7.91 12.35 -2.37
C TYR A 247 -8.03 10.83 -2.51
N ASN A 248 -9.10 10.39 -3.12
CA ASN A 248 -9.27 9.00 -3.52
C ASN A 248 -8.40 8.67 -4.72
N VAL A 249 -7.71 7.52 -4.67
CA VAL A 249 -6.83 7.04 -5.74
C VAL A 249 -7.30 5.65 -6.20
N GLY A 250 -7.90 5.58 -7.37
CA GLY A 250 -8.46 4.35 -7.93
C GLY A 250 -7.92 4.02 -9.31
N GLY A 251 -7.90 2.72 -9.63
CA GLY A 251 -7.47 2.21 -10.93
C GLY A 251 -8.54 2.25 -12.01
N ASN A 252 -9.81 2.54 -11.65
CA ASN A 252 -10.97 2.40 -12.52
C ASN A 252 -11.09 1.00 -13.17
N SER A 253 -10.65 -0.02 -12.45
CA SER A 253 -10.48 -1.39 -12.92
C SER A 253 -11.15 -2.39 -11.97
N GLU A 254 -12.49 -2.32 -11.87
CA GLU A 254 -13.28 -3.24 -11.07
C GLU A 254 -13.25 -4.65 -11.68
N LYS A 255 -12.75 -5.64 -10.93
CA LYS A 255 -12.71 -7.05 -11.33
C LYS A 255 -13.14 -7.93 -10.16
N GLN A 256 -13.81 -9.03 -10.48
CA GLN A 256 -14.04 -10.10 -9.52
C GLN A 256 -12.72 -10.83 -9.22
N ASN A 257 -12.56 -11.33 -8.00
CA ASN A 257 -11.34 -12.08 -7.64
C ASN A 257 -11.11 -13.27 -8.56
N ILE A 258 -12.16 -13.98 -8.98
CA ILE A 258 -12.03 -15.12 -9.91
C ILE A 258 -11.54 -14.67 -11.29
N GLU A 259 -11.95 -13.49 -11.79
CA GLU A 259 -11.47 -12.96 -13.08
C GLU A 259 -9.96 -12.65 -13.01
N VAL A 260 -9.50 -12.10 -11.89
CA VAL A 260 -8.06 -11.85 -11.66
C VAL A 260 -7.27 -13.16 -11.65
N VAL A 261 -7.74 -14.19 -10.94
CA VAL A 261 -7.09 -15.51 -10.89
C VAL A 261 -7.03 -16.14 -12.28
N GLN A 262 -8.12 -16.08 -13.03
CA GLN A 262 -8.18 -16.61 -14.41
C GLN A 262 -7.24 -15.86 -15.36
N ALA A 263 -7.16 -14.53 -15.25
CA ALA A 263 -6.22 -13.73 -16.05
C ALA A 263 -4.77 -14.10 -15.78
N ILE A 264 -4.38 -14.30 -14.51
CA ILE A 264 -3.04 -14.77 -14.13
C ILE A 264 -2.76 -16.16 -14.72
N CYS A 265 -3.71 -17.10 -14.59
CA CYS A 265 -3.57 -18.44 -15.17
C CYS A 265 -3.31 -18.40 -16.68
N ALA A 266 -4.11 -17.61 -17.41
CA ALA A 266 -3.98 -17.47 -18.86
C ALA A 266 -2.63 -16.86 -19.26
N LEU A 267 -2.17 -15.83 -18.56
CA LEU A 267 -0.87 -15.21 -18.79
C LEU A 267 0.28 -16.18 -18.53
N LEU A 268 0.24 -16.92 -17.42
CA LEU A 268 1.26 -17.92 -17.10
C LEU A 268 1.25 -19.10 -18.08
N ASP A 269 0.10 -19.57 -18.55
CA ASP A 269 0.01 -20.62 -19.57
C ASP A 269 0.60 -20.18 -20.91
N GLN A 270 0.43 -18.91 -21.25
CA GLN A 270 1.01 -18.33 -22.46
C GLN A 270 2.54 -18.16 -22.36
N ARG A 271 3.05 -17.68 -21.21
CA ARG A 271 4.48 -17.35 -21.02
C ARG A 271 5.33 -18.53 -20.59
N ARG A 272 4.77 -19.40 -19.77
CA ARG A 272 5.44 -20.57 -19.18
C ARG A 272 4.47 -21.74 -19.06
N PRO A 273 4.08 -22.39 -20.19
CA PRO A 273 3.11 -23.49 -20.19
C PRO A 273 3.57 -24.64 -19.29
N ARG A 274 2.62 -25.35 -18.72
CA ARG A 274 2.89 -26.54 -17.90
C ARG A 274 3.38 -27.69 -18.75
N ALA A 275 4.28 -28.50 -18.19
CA ALA A 275 4.85 -29.66 -18.87
C ALA A 275 3.80 -30.77 -19.19
N ASP A 276 2.72 -30.83 -18.37
CA ASP A 276 1.61 -31.77 -18.55
C ASP A 276 0.55 -31.29 -19.57
N GLY A 277 0.73 -30.08 -20.12
CA GLY A 277 -0.20 -29.49 -21.08
C GLY A 277 -1.56 -29.05 -20.50
N GLN A 278 -1.78 -29.21 -19.18
CA GLN A 278 -3.02 -28.79 -18.54
C GLN A 278 -3.04 -27.29 -18.27
N PRO A 279 -4.17 -26.60 -18.42
CA PRO A 279 -4.26 -25.18 -18.09
C PRO A 279 -4.15 -24.98 -16.57
N ARG A 280 -3.47 -23.89 -16.14
CA ARG A 280 -3.37 -23.54 -14.71
C ARG A 280 -4.71 -23.24 -14.06
N SER A 281 -5.72 -22.88 -14.83
CA SER A 281 -7.08 -22.72 -14.32
C SER A 281 -7.63 -24.02 -13.70
N SER A 282 -7.10 -25.20 -14.08
CA SER A 282 -7.45 -26.49 -13.44
C SER A 282 -6.99 -26.60 -11.98
N GLN A 283 -6.07 -25.73 -11.53
CA GLN A 283 -5.60 -25.67 -10.14
C GLN A 283 -6.55 -24.86 -9.23
N ILE A 284 -7.52 -24.13 -9.78
CA ILE A 284 -8.45 -23.30 -9.00
C ILE A 284 -9.27 -24.18 -8.05
N THR A 285 -9.27 -23.82 -6.77
CA THR A 285 -10.00 -24.52 -5.71
C THR A 285 -10.75 -23.51 -4.87
N TYR A 286 -12.08 -23.67 -4.78
CA TYR A 286 -12.90 -22.84 -3.92
C TYR A 286 -12.78 -23.29 -2.46
N VAL A 287 -12.55 -22.32 -1.56
CA VAL A 287 -12.40 -22.54 -0.13
C VAL A 287 -13.42 -21.72 0.64
N ALA A 288 -13.66 -22.07 1.93
CA ALA A 288 -14.57 -21.30 2.77
C ALA A 288 -14.18 -19.82 2.81
N ASP A 289 -15.18 -18.94 2.80
CA ASP A 289 -14.93 -17.49 2.87
C ASP A 289 -14.40 -17.08 4.24
N ARG A 290 -13.79 -15.90 4.33
CA ARG A 290 -13.29 -15.34 5.59
C ARG A 290 -14.38 -14.51 6.29
N PRO A 291 -14.35 -14.40 7.64
CA PRO A 291 -15.24 -13.49 8.35
C PRO A 291 -15.04 -12.04 7.90
N GLY A 292 -16.14 -11.27 7.79
CA GLY A 292 -16.09 -9.86 7.45
C GLY A 292 -15.57 -9.56 6.04
N HIS A 293 -15.71 -10.52 5.09
CA HIS A 293 -15.25 -10.31 3.72
C HIS A 293 -16.21 -9.41 2.95
N ASP A 294 -15.83 -8.16 2.78
CA ASP A 294 -16.61 -7.16 2.04
C ASP A 294 -16.84 -7.59 0.59
N ARG A 295 -18.08 -7.40 0.13
CA ARG A 295 -18.51 -7.89 -1.20
C ARG A 295 -17.92 -7.06 -2.32
N ARG A 296 -17.89 -5.71 -2.19
CA ARG A 296 -17.48 -4.85 -3.28
C ARG A 296 -16.81 -3.57 -2.76
N TYR A 297 -15.68 -3.25 -3.36
CA TYR A 297 -15.01 -1.96 -3.28
C TYR A 297 -14.93 -1.37 -4.68
N ALA A 298 -15.32 -0.10 -4.80
CA ALA A 298 -15.12 0.71 -5.99
C ALA A 298 -14.95 2.16 -5.55
N ILE A 299 -13.91 2.81 -6.04
CA ILE A 299 -13.55 4.15 -5.61
C ILE A 299 -13.79 5.16 -6.73
N ASP A 300 -14.26 6.36 -6.37
CA ASP A 300 -14.36 7.49 -7.26
C ASP A 300 -13.13 8.38 -7.10
N ALA A 301 -12.26 8.38 -8.09
CA ALA A 301 -11.06 9.21 -8.17
C ALA A 301 -11.27 10.51 -8.97
N SER A 302 -12.51 10.90 -9.24
CA SER A 302 -12.84 12.07 -10.07
C SER A 302 -12.28 13.37 -9.49
N LYS A 303 -12.23 13.51 -8.15
CA LYS A 303 -11.65 14.67 -7.49
C LYS A 303 -10.16 14.82 -7.84
N LEU A 304 -9.40 13.74 -7.74
CA LEU A 304 -7.96 13.74 -8.07
C LEU A 304 -7.72 14.12 -9.54
N LYS A 305 -8.56 13.60 -10.44
CA LYS A 305 -8.52 13.97 -11.86
C LYS A 305 -8.85 15.44 -12.07
N ASN A 306 -9.97 15.91 -11.52
CA ASN A 306 -10.48 17.25 -11.78
C ASN A 306 -9.61 18.34 -11.16
N ASP A 307 -9.13 18.12 -9.92
CA ASP A 307 -8.35 19.10 -9.18
C ASP A 307 -6.88 19.11 -9.59
N LEU A 308 -6.29 17.93 -9.83
CA LEU A 308 -4.83 17.78 -9.97
C LEU A 308 -4.39 17.23 -11.34
N GLY A 309 -5.32 16.78 -12.17
CA GLY A 309 -5.06 16.29 -13.53
C GLY A 309 -4.46 14.88 -13.59
N TRP A 310 -4.59 14.09 -12.53
CA TRP A 310 -4.07 12.72 -12.50
C TRP A 310 -5.12 11.69 -12.94
N GLU A 311 -4.68 10.74 -13.77
CA GLU A 311 -5.41 9.51 -14.11
C GLU A 311 -4.43 8.34 -14.17
N PRO A 312 -4.88 7.08 -13.92
CA PRO A 312 -4.03 5.92 -14.09
C PRO A 312 -3.58 5.79 -15.54
N ALA A 313 -2.29 5.51 -15.73
CA ALA A 313 -1.68 5.35 -17.06
C ALA A 313 -1.84 3.93 -17.62
N TYR A 314 -2.04 2.94 -16.73
CA TYR A 314 -2.13 1.53 -17.12
C TYR A 314 -3.54 0.98 -16.95
N THR A 315 -4.00 0.21 -17.94
CA THR A 315 -5.17 -0.67 -17.78
C THR A 315 -4.80 -1.87 -16.91
N PHE A 316 -5.80 -2.56 -16.35
CA PHE A 316 -5.56 -3.79 -15.59
C PHE A 316 -4.80 -4.84 -16.43
N GLU A 317 -5.19 -5.01 -17.68
CA GLU A 317 -4.59 -5.99 -18.61
C GLU A 317 -3.11 -5.72 -18.87
N GLN A 318 -2.73 -4.45 -18.99
CA GLN A 318 -1.32 -4.04 -19.11
C GLN A 318 -0.55 -4.29 -17.81
N GLY A 319 -1.07 -3.78 -16.69
CA GLY A 319 -0.42 -3.87 -15.38
C GLY A 319 -0.27 -5.32 -14.90
N ILE A 320 -1.29 -6.18 -15.10
CA ILE A 320 -1.20 -7.60 -14.70
C ILE A 320 -0.20 -8.35 -15.57
N GLY A 321 -0.09 -8.01 -16.86
CA GLY A 321 0.94 -8.54 -17.74
C GLY A 321 2.34 -8.21 -17.23
N PHE A 322 2.62 -6.94 -16.96
CA PHE A 322 3.91 -6.50 -16.38
C PHE A 322 4.18 -7.15 -15.01
N THR A 323 3.14 -7.31 -14.19
CA THR A 323 3.28 -7.96 -12.89
C THR A 323 3.71 -9.42 -13.04
N VAL A 324 3.02 -10.19 -13.89
CA VAL A 324 3.36 -11.60 -14.13
C VAL A 324 4.78 -11.72 -14.69
N ASP A 325 5.15 -10.89 -15.67
CA ASP A 325 6.50 -10.89 -16.24
C ASP A 325 7.55 -10.57 -15.17
N TRP A 326 7.30 -9.56 -14.33
CA TRP A 326 8.23 -9.23 -13.25
C TRP A 326 8.44 -10.41 -12.27
N TYR A 327 7.37 -11.11 -11.86
CA TYR A 327 7.50 -12.27 -10.97
C TYR A 327 8.22 -13.44 -11.64
N LEU A 328 8.06 -13.62 -12.95
CA LEU A 328 8.82 -14.65 -13.70
C LEU A 328 10.32 -14.34 -13.76
N ASP A 329 10.68 -13.08 -13.90
CA ASP A 329 12.06 -12.62 -14.03
C ASP A 329 12.79 -12.45 -12.70
N ASN A 330 12.05 -12.29 -11.57
CA ASN A 330 12.62 -11.97 -10.25
C ASN A 330 12.42 -13.10 -9.22
N GLN A 331 12.62 -14.34 -9.65
CA GLN A 331 12.42 -15.52 -8.79
C GLN A 331 13.35 -15.55 -7.56
N GLU A 332 14.53 -14.95 -7.64
CA GLU A 332 15.45 -14.86 -6.50
C GLU A 332 14.85 -13.98 -5.39
N TRP A 333 14.24 -12.84 -5.74
CA TRP A 333 13.54 -12.00 -4.78
C TRP A 333 12.35 -12.76 -4.16
N VAL A 334 11.52 -13.41 -4.99
CA VAL A 334 10.36 -14.19 -4.53
C VAL A 334 10.77 -15.28 -3.55
N ASN A 335 11.77 -16.08 -3.90
CA ASN A 335 12.29 -17.17 -3.06
C ASN A 335 12.87 -16.61 -1.75
N GLY A 336 13.60 -15.50 -1.79
CA GLY A 336 14.16 -14.87 -0.61
C GLY A 336 13.12 -14.33 0.37
N VAL A 337 11.92 -13.96 -0.11
CA VAL A 337 10.79 -13.59 0.75
C VAL A 337 10.16 -14.85 1.37
N LEU A 338 10.02 -15.92 0.60
CA LEU A 338 9.40 -17.17 1.06
C LEU A 338 10.26 -17.94 2.08
N ASP A 339 11.59 -17.89 1.93
CA ASP A 339 12.53 -18.58 2.85
C ASP A 339 12.61 -17.90 4.22
N GLY A 340 12.21 -16.64 4.35
CA GLY A 340 12.37 -15.85 5.56
C GLY A 340 11.38 -16.17 6.69
N SER A 341 10.09 -16.32 6.42
CA SER A 341 9.06 -16.60 7.45
C SER A 341 7.70 -16.99 6.90
N TYR A 342 7.39 -16.68 5.66
CA TYR A 342 6.08 -16.92 5.05
C TYR A 342 6.13 -18.14 4.11
N ARG A 343 5.26 -19.11 4.32
CA ARG A 343 5.21 -20.38 3.58
C ARG A 343 3.94 -20.57 2.78
N LEU A 344 3.37 -19.50 2.22
CA LEU A 344 2.14 -19.50 1.43
C LEU A 344 0.94 -20.15 2.17
N GLN A 345 0.94 -20.11 3.48
CA GLN A 345 -0.12 -20.67 4.32
C GLN A 345 -1.31 -19.72 4.41
N ARG A 346 -2.49 -20.29 4.55
CA ARG A 346 -3.70 -19.53 4.82
C ARG A 346 -3.67 -19.00 6.26
N ILE A 347 -3.95 -17.71 6.45
CA ILE A 347 -4.07 -17.02 7.74
C ILE A 347 -5.49 -16.44 7.86
N GLY A 348 -5.90 -16.00 9.06
CA GLY A 348 -7.24 -15.45 9.31
C GLY A 348 -8.33 -16.51 9.42
N THR A 349 -7.98 -17.73 9.81
CA THR A 349 -8.95 -18.84 9.95
C THR A 349 -9.30 -19.16 11.39
N ALA A 350 -8.71 -18.46 12.38
CA ALA A 350 -9.06 -18.61 13.77
C ALA A 350 -10.49 -18.08 14.00
N ALA A 351 -11.46 -18.98 14.10
CA ALA A 351 -12.82 -18.76 14.56
C ALA A 351 -13.11 -19.69 15.72
#